data_fc60d02fd7e57d395ce2e550489fd91e
#
_entry.id   fc60d02fd7e57d395ce2e550489fd91e
#
_cell.length_a   1.000
_cell.length_b   1.000
_cell.length_c   1.000
_cell.angle_alpha   90.00
_cell.angle_beta   90.00
_cell.angle_gamma   90.00
#
_symmetry.space_group_name_H-M   'P 1'
#
loop_
_entity.id
_entity.type
_entity.pdbx_description
1 polymer ?
#
loop_
_entity_poly.entity_id
_entity_poly.type
_entity_poly.pdbx_seq_one_letter_code
_entity_poly.pdbx_strand_id
1 'polypeptide(L)'
;MTMNNLHEYIGLIIAIIVVLIVIAAQIYSFLKTKKKISELEGLFEDVDNLSLKETSITSGILQNKSSLQKFLQNIPSRYSDEDDSGDEYTDLSLIVPQNKNIYGKLGLIIYRTNEYLCKNTGTSADLGILEDICDSQKGALEDEIHNSLNVPLYLGLAGTFVGIITGLIGVDFNQIFGETDNLSGLQHLLYGIIAAMCASLLGLGFTVYNSAISYKSAVAKSNEGKEEYMNFLRRELMPLLSNSMASSLNSLKGVLGHFVDKFGRNLDAYANSAELLNDNLEKQHLVLAEINKLSLTQTANKIAATFMQLKDSADSLNVFKSYQEQLNSTIANVSGIVNQTQTIIDKFKDFSTGLSVVVSNQNKTTELQREFQEAITTHFPTGAEAR
;
A
#
# COMPACT_ATOMS: atom_id res chain seq x y z
N MET A 1 3.31 -57.69 -47.35
CA MET A 1 3.34 -56.80 -46.19
C MET A 1 2.13 -57.20 -45.34
N THR A 2 2.35 -58.03 -44.35
CA THR A 2 1.28 -58.74 -43.62
C THR A 2 0.56 -57.75 -42.70
N MET A 3 -0.76 -57.91 -42.52
CA MET A 3 -1.62 -57.03 -41.67
C MET A 3 -1.08 -56.84 -40.24
N ASN A 4 -0.31 -57.80 -39.73
CA ASN A 4 0.35 -57.69 -38.42
C ASN A 4 1.37 -56.54 -38.33
N ASN A 5 2.19 -56.36 -39.38
CA ASN A 5 3.17 -55.24 -39.36
C ASN A 5 2.50 -53.88 -39.39
N LEU A 6 1.30 -53.77 -39.93
CA LEU A 6 0.55 -52.47 -39.96
C LEU A 6 0.06 -52.07 -38.56
N HIS A 7 -0.44 -52.99 -37.74
CA HIS A 7 -0.85 -52.73 -36.35
C HIS A 7 0.33 -52.37 -35.47
N GLU A 8 1.48 -52.98 -35.68
CA GLU A 8 2.72 -52.73 -34.96
C GLU A 8 3.22 -51.29 -35.19
N TYR A 9 3.25 -50.83 -36.46
CA TYR A 9 3.61 -49.44 -36.80
C TYR A 9 2.60 -48.42 -36.30
N ILE A 10 1.31 -48.74 -36.28
CA ILE A 10 0.26 -47.83 -35.76
C ILE A 10 0.43 -47.63 -34.25
N GLY A 11 0.70 -48.69 -33.48
CA GLY A 11 0.96 -48.58 -32.04
C GLY A 11 2.17 -47.70 -31.70
N LEU A 12 3.28 -47.89 -32.43
CA LEU A 12 4.48 -47.09 -32.28
C LEU A 12 4.22 -45.60 -32.62
N ILE A 13 3.52 -45.33 -33.71
CA ILE A 13 3.18 -43.95 -34.12
C ILE A 13 2.32 -43.27 -33.06
N ILE A 14 1.31 -43.95 -32.52
CA ILE A 14 0.45 -43.45 -31.45
C ILE A 14 1.29 -43.13 -30.22
N ALA A 15 2.19 -44.01 -29.78
CA ALA A 15 3.05 -43.79 -28.64
C ALA A 15 3.96 -42.54 -28.82
N ILE A 16 4.56 -42.39 -30.00
CA ILE A 16 5.39 -41.20 -30.33
C ILE A 16 4.56 -39.92 -30.30
N ILE A 17 3.36 -39.94 -30.90
CA ILE A 17 2.48 -38.75 -30.92
C ILE A 17 2.10 -38.36 -29.49
N VAL A 18 1.74 -39.30 -28.64
CA VAL A 18 1.37 -39.04 -27.26
C VAL A 18 2.55 -38.43 -26.47
N VAL A 19 3.76 -38.97 -26.62
CA VAL A 19 4.95 -38.44 -25.97
C VAL A 19 5.26 -37.03 -26.47
N LEU A 20 5.13 -36.77 -27.76
CA LEU A 20 5.31 -35.43 -28.33
C LEU A 20 4.29 -34.43 -27.77
N ILE A 21 3.03 -34.84 -27.59
CA ILE A 21 2.00 -33.99 -26.95
C ILE A 21 2.38 -33.65 -25.50
N VAL A 22 2.85 -34.65 -24.74
CA VAL A 22 3.30 -34.43 -23.35
C VAL A 22 4.48 -33.47 -23.31
N ILE A 23 5.47 -33.67 -24.17
CA ILE A 23 6.65 -32.76 -24.24
C ILE A 23 6.20 -31.34 -24.64
N ALA A 24 5.31 -31.21 -25.63
CA ALA A 24 4.78 -29.90 -26.01
C ALA A 24 4.04 -29.19 -24.86
N ALA A 25 3.23 -29.96 -24.10
CA ALA A 25 2.55 -29.45 -22.92
C ALA A 25 3.53 -29.02 -21.81
N GLN A 26 4.62 -29.76 -21.59
CA GLN A 26 5.69 -29.42 -20.66
C GLN A 26 6.41 -28.12 -21.07
N ILE A 27 6.77 -28.02 -22.36
CA ILE A 27 7.41 -26.79 -22.89
C ILE A 27 6.47 -25.57 -22.73
N TYR A 28 5.20 -25.74 -23.07
CA TYR A 28 4.20 -24.70 -22.90
C TYR A 28 4.09 -24.24 -21.43
N SER A 29 3.98 -25.20 -20.50
CA SER A 29 3.93 -24.93 -19.07
C SER A 29 5.22 -24.27 -18.57
N PHE A 30 6.38 -24.73 -19.01
CA PHE A 30 7.68 -24.14 -18.70
C PHE A 30 7.76 -22.68 -19.13
N LEU A 31 7.41 -22.39 -20.38
CA LEU A 31 7.44 -21.02 -20.92
C LEU A 31 6.44 -20.09 -20.20
N LYS A 32 5.24 -20.60 -19.91
CA LYS A 32 4.22 -19.88 -19.16
C LYS A 32 4.70 -19.53 -17.74
N THR A 33 5.30 -20.47 -17.05
CA THR A 33 5.88 -20.24 -15.72
C THR A 33 7.07 -19.28 -15.78
N LYS A 34 7.95 -19.43 -16.78
CA LYS A 34 9.08 -18.52 -16.99
C LYS A 34 8.63 -17.09 -17.22
N LYS A 35 7.53 -16.89 -17.96
CA LYS A 35 6.95 -15.54 -18.15
C LYS A 35 6.50 -14.93 -16.82
N LYS A 36 5.82 -15.69 -15.96
CA LYS A 36 5.42 -15.20 -14.63
C LYS A 36 6.61 -14.89 -13.72
N ILE A 37 7.66 -15.72 -13.80
CA ILE A 37 8.91 -15.46 -13.08
C ILE A 37 9.54 -14.15 -13.55
N SER A 38 9.54 -13.87 -14.86
CA SER A 38 10.02 -12.60 -15.40
C SER A 38 9.14 -11.41 -14.97
N GLU A 39 7.84 -11.59 -14.80
CA GLU A 39 6.94 -10.56 -14.24
C GLU A 39 7.24 -10.27 -12.77
N LEU A 40 7.65 -11.27 -11.99
CA LEU A 40 8.10 -11.08 -10.61
C LEU A 40 9.46 -10.37 -10.55
N GLU A 41 10.40 -10.78 -11.42
CA GLU A 41 11.73 -10.17 -11.53
C GLU A 41 11.66 -8.69 -11.87
N GLY A 42 10.79 -8.31 -12.83
CA GLY A 42 10.57 -6.93 -13.26
C GLY A 42 9.54 -6.16 -12.45
N LEU A 43 9.05 -6.68 -11.31
CA LEU A 43 7.96 -6.05 -10.56
C LEU A 43 8.28 -4.62 -10.11
N PHE A 44 9.53 -4.32 -9.76
CA PHE A 44 10.00 -3.04 -9.28
C PHE A 44 11.07 -2.40 -10.19
N GLU A 45 11.20 -2.84 -11.43
CA GLU A 45 12.27 -2.37 -12.35
C GLU A 45 12.19 -0.86 -12.64
N ASP A 46 10.98 -0.27 -12.60
CA ASP A 46 10.74 1.12 -12.94
C ASP A 46 10.68 2.06 -11.71
N VAL A 47 11.19 1.67 -10.55
CA VAL A 47 11.15 2.50 -9.32
C VAL A 47 11.89 3.82 -9.50
N ASP A 48 13.00 3.84 -10.21
CA ASP A 48 13.77 5.05 -10.50
C ASP A 48 13.01 6.08 -11.36
N ASN A 49 11.99 5.64 -12.07
CA ASN A 49 11.11 6.48 -12.89
C ASN A 49 9.90 7.01 -12.12
N LEU A 50 9.86 6.87 -10.81
CA LEU A 50 8.81 7.42 -9.96
C LEU A 50 9.13 8.83 -9.53
N SER A 51 8.10 9.64 -9.40
CA SER A 51 8.19 10.99 -8.85
C SER A 51 6.99 11.29 -7.98
N LEU A 52 7.11 12.27 -7.11
CA LEU A 52 6.00 12.80 -6.35
C LEU A 52 5.38 13.98 -7.07
N LYS A 53 4.07 14.02 -7.08
CA LYS A 53 3.29 15.12 -7.63
C LYS A 53 2.37 15.68 -6.55
N GLU A 54 2.51 16.96 -6.29
CA GLU A 54 1.58 17.69 -5.43
C GLU A 54 0.26 17.90 -6.17
N THR A 55 -0.84 17.61 -5.51
CA THR A 55 -2.20 17.77 -6.03
C THR A 55 -3.14 18.14 -4.90
N SER A 56 -4.32 18.61 -5.23
CA SER A 56 -5.37 18.93 -4.26
C SER A 56 -6.59 18.05 -4.52
N ILE A 57 -7.23 17.56 -3.47
CA ILE A 57 -8.41 16.70 -3.55
C ILE A 57 -9.54 17.28 -2.71
N THR A 58 -10.78 17.17 -3.20
CA THR A 58 -11.98 17.59 -2.46
C THR A 58 -12.58 16.44 -1.66
N SER A 59 -13.23 16.76 -0.55
CA SER A 59 -13.94 15.78 0.28
C SER A 59 -14.97 14.96 -0.50
N GLY A 60 -15.60 15.54 -1.53
CA GLY A 60 -16.56 14.87 -2.39
C GLY A 60 -15.94 13.74 -3.23
N ILE A 61 -14.69 13.90 -3.69
CA ILE A 61 -13.95 12.85 -4.41
C ILE A 61 -13.57 11.70 -3.47
N LEU A 62 -13.20 12.00 -2.24
CA LEU A 62 -12.81 10.99 -1.24
C LEU A 62 -13.97 10.06 -0.84
N GLN A 63 -15.18 10.58 -0.77
CA GLN A 63 -16.35 9.82 -0.37
C GLN A 63 -16.89 8.89 -1.47
N ASN A 64 -16.57 9.16 -2.75
CA ASN A 64 -17.07 8.39 -3.87
C ASN A 64 -15.97 7.54 -4.52
N LYS A 65 -16.06 6.21 -4.37
CA LYS A 65 -15.09 5.26 -4.89
C LYS A 65 -14.83 5.40 -6.41
N SER A 66 -15.88 5.67 -7.21
CA SER A 66 -15.72 5.81 -8.66
C SER A 66 -15.05 7.13 -9.04
N SER A 67 -15.31 8.20 -8.28
CA SER A 67 -14.66 9.50 -8.45
C SER A 67 -13.18 9.43 -8.06
N LEU A 68 -12.87 8.78 -6.95
CA LEU A 68 -11.49 8.54 -6.51
C LEU A 68 -10.71 7.70 -7.53
N GLN A 69 -11.32 6.67 -8.10
CA GLN A 69 -10.68 5.87 -9.13
C GLN A 69 -10.35 6.68 -10.39
N LYS A 70 -11.26 7.53 -10.87
CA LYS A 70 -11.02 8.43 -12.01
C LYS A 70 -9.94 9.45 -11.71
N PHE A 71 -9.94 10.01 -10.50
CA PHE A 71 -8.92 10.95 -10.03
C PHE A 71 -7.53 10.31 -10.04
N LEU A 72 -7.38 9.10 -9.47
CA LEU A 72 -6.11 8.37 -9.42
C LEU A 72 -5.62 7.90 -10.80
N GLN A 73 -6.50 7.73 -11.78
CA GLN A 73 -6.12 7.43 -13.16
C GLN A 73 -5.55 8.64 -13.90
N ASN A 74 -5.97 9.85 -13.52
CA ASN A 74 -5.51 11.09 -14.16
C ASN A 74 -5.31 12.17 -13.09
N ILE A 75 -4.22 12.05 -12.32
CA ILE A 75 -3.89 12.95 -11.21
C ILE A 75 -3.67 14.37 -11.75
N PRO A 76 -4.57 15.34 -11.43
CA PRO A 76 -4.43 16.73 -11.88
C PRO A 76 -3.21 17.38 -11.21
N SER A 77 -2.81 18.54 -11.72
CA SER A 77 -1.89 19.43 -11.02
C SER A 77 -2.64 20.16 -9.91
N ARG A 78 -1.91 20.69 -8.92
CA ARG A 78 -2.47 21.46 -7.82
C ARG A 78 -3.36 22.59 -8.38
N TYR A 79 -4.56 22.73 -7.84
CA TYR A 79 -5.42 23.87 -8.15
C TYR A 79 -4.77 25.14 -7.59
N SER A 80 -4.70 26.21 -8.38
CA SER A 80 -4.34 27.53 -7.89
C SER A 80 -5.55 28.14 -7.16
N ASP A 81 -5.31 28.88 -6.09
CA ASP A 81 -6.32 29.46 -5.17
C ASP A 81 -7.36 30.40 -5.83
N GLU A 82 -7.42 30.52 -7.13
CA GLU A 82 -8.33 31.39 -7.89
C GLU A 82 -9.70 30.77 -8.21
N ASP A 83 -9.90 29.46 -7.96
CA ASP A 83 -11.21 28.81 -8.17
C ASP A 83 -12.06 28.91 -6.86
N ASP A 84 -12.90 29.95 -6.81
CA ASP A 84 -13.90 30.26 -5.78
C ASP A 84 -15.09 29.24 -5.77
N SER A 85 -14.81 27.97 -5.92
CA SER A 85 -15.77 26.90 -5.66
C SER A 85 -15.68 26.52 -4.19
N GLY A 86 -16.52 27.03 -3.31
CA GLY A 86 -16.53 26.86 -1.85
C GLY A 86 -16.30 25.44 -1.27
N ASP A 87 -15.60 24.57 -2.02
CA ASP A 87 -15.19 23.23 -1.64
C ASP A 87 -13.85 23.27 -0.89
N GLU A 88 -13.79 22.56 0.21
CA GLU A 88 -12.58 22.40 1.02
C GLU A 88 -11.59 21.48 0.29
N TYR A 89 -10.49 22.07 -0.20
CA TYR A 89 -9.40 21.34 -0.84
C TYR A 89 -8.37 20.90 0.19
N THR A 90 -7.92 19.66 0.07
CA THR A 90 -6.81 19.14 0.87
C THR A 90 -5.63 18.83 -0.04
N ASP A 91 -4.49 19.46 0.24
CA ASP A 91 -3.23 19.19 -0.48
C ASP A 91 -2.62 17.88 -0.08
N LEU A 92 -2.16 17.12 -1.06
CA LEU A 92 -1.48 15.85 -0.85
C LEU A 92 -0.45 15.59 -1.94
N SER A 93 0.55 14.78 -1.60
CA SER A 93 1.58 14.32 -2.55
C SER A 93 1.32 12.88 -2.94
N LEU A 94 1.18 12.63 -4.24
CA LEU A 94 0.90 11.30 -4.80
C LEU A 94 2.08 10.83 -5.66
N ILE A 95 2.26 9.53 -5.70
CA ILE A 95 3.27 8.88 -6.53
C ILE A 95 2.79 8.83 -7.96
N VAL A 96 3.58 9.36 -8.88
CA VAL A 96 3.27 9.39 -10.32
C VAL A 96 4.46 8.83 -11.09
N PRO A 97 4.23 7.94 -12.06
CA PRO A 97 5.29 7.54 -12.96
C PRO A 97 5.65 8.69 -13.89
N GLN A 98 6.94 8.98 -14.04
CA GLN A 98 7.44 9.98 -15.00
C GLN A 98 7.16 9.54 -16.46
N ASN A 99 7.16 8.25 -16.68
CA ASN A 99 6.88 7.66 -17.99
C ASN A 99 5.46 7.06 -18.00
N LYS A 100 4.63 7.48 -18.96
CA LYS A 100 3.20 7.08 -19.06
C LYS A 100 2.98 5.57 -19.24
N ASN A 101 4.02 4.78 -19.42
CA ASN A 101 3.95 3.35 -19.75
C ASN A 101 4.18 2.40 -18.57
N ILE A 102 4.19 2.87 -17.33
CA ILE A 102 4.22 1.96 -16.18
C ILE A 102 2.82 1.35 -16.01
N TYR A 103 2.53 0.39 -16.87
CA TYR A 103 1.34 -0.47 -16.77
C TYR A 103 1.79 -1.84 -16.29
N GLY A 104 1.15 -2.35 -15.29
CA GLY A 104 1.43 -3.69 -14.79
C GLY A 104 1.19 -3.76 -13.29
N LYS A 105 1.88 -4.69 -12.65
CA LYS A 105 1.68 -4.95 -11.22
C LYS A 105 2.28 -3.84 -10.33
N LEU A 106 3.36 -3.16 -10.75
CA LEU A 106 3.86 -1.96 -10.09
C LEU A 106 2.81 -0.83 -10.12
N GLY A 107 2.14 -0.64 -11.25
CA GLY A 107 1.03 0.32 -11.35
C GLY A 107 -0.10 0.04 -10.35
N LEU A 108 -0.37 -1.23 -10.04
CA LEU A 108 -1.36 -1.59 -9.01
C LEU A 108 -0.86 -1.29 -7.59
N ILE A 109 0.43 -1.49 -7.31
CA ILE A 109 1.06 -1.09 -6.04
C ILE A 109 0.94 0.42 -5.86
N ILE A 110 1.35 1.20 -6.87
CA ILE A 110 1.26 2.66 -6.86
C ILE A 110 -0.19 3.12 -6.67
N TYR A 111 -1.13 2.52 -7.40
CA TYR A 111 -2.55 2.83 -7.26
C TYR A 111 -3.05 2.62 -5.82
N ARG A 112 -2.74 1.48 -5.20
CA ARG A 112 -3.14 1.17 -3.82
C ARG A 112 -2.45 2.06 -2.80
N THR A 113 -1.18 2.37 -3.02
CA THR A 113 -0.43 3.33 -2.21
C THR A 113 -1.09 4.71 -2.26
N ASN A 114 -1.39 5.21 -3.45
CA ASN A 114 -2.07 6.49 -3.64
C ASN A 114 -3.49 6.49 -3.07
N GLU A 115 -4.24 5.39 -3.23
CA GLU A 115 -5.56 5.24 -2.60
C GLU A 115 -5.47 5.32 -1.07
N TYR A 116 -4.47 4.67 -0.48
CA TYR A 116 -4.21 4.76 0.95
C TYR A 116 -3.86 6.19 1.38
N LEU A 117 -2.98 6.87 0.65
CA LEU A 117 -2.60 8.26 0.92
C LEU A 117 -3.79 9.21 0.84
N CYS A 118 -4.65 9.06 -0.17
CA CYS A 118 -5.87 9.86 -0.30
C CYS A 118 -6.83 9.65 0.88
N LYS A 119 -7.00 8.41 1.34
CA LYS A 119 -7.91 8.10 2.46
C LYS A 119 -7.39 8.54 3.82
N ASN A 120 -6.09 8.73 3.94
CA ASN A 120 -5.40 9.14 5.18
C ASN A 120 -4.81 10.54 5.09
N THR A 121 -5.42 11.42 4.31
CA THR A 121 -5.02 12.83 4.21
C THR A 121 -5.03 13.51 5.58
N GLY A 122 -3.98 14.28 5.87
CA GLY A 122 -3.84 14.98 7.16
C GLY A 122 -3.34 14.12 8.32
N THR A 123 -3.12 12.83 8.11
CA THR A 123 -2.50 11.94 9.09
C THR A 123 -1.12 11.46 8.64
N SER A 124 -0.32 11.00 9.59
CA SER A 124 0.97 10.37 9.27
C SER A 124 0.70 9.03 8.56
N ALA A 125 1.29 8.84 7.38
CA ALA A 125 1.21 7.55 6.71
C ALA A 125 2.05 6.51 7.46
N ASP A 126 1.47 5.32 7.62
CA ASP A 126 2.16 4.17 8.22
C ASP A 126 2.94 3.42 7.15
N LEU A 127 4.27 3.40 7.30
CA LEU A 127 5.17 2.65 6.42
C LEU A 127 4.87 1.14 6.42
N GLY A 128 4.42 0.59 7.55
CA GLY A 128 4.05 -0.82 7.64
C GLY A 128 2.91 -1.16 6.70
N ILE A 129 1.89 -0.31 6.61
CA ILE A 129 0.77 -0.50 5.66
C ILE A 129 1.24 -0.40 4.21
N LEU A 130 2.16 0.53 3.92
CA LEU A 130 2.74 0.67 2.58
C LEU A 130 3.59 -0.56 2.21
N GLU A 131 4.32 -1.11 3.17
CA GLU A 131 5.05 -2.37 2.99
C GLU A 131 4.10 -3.55 2.77
N ASP A 132 3.02 -3.67 3.55
CA ASP A 132 2.00 -4.71 3.40
C ASP A 132 1.33 -4.66 2.01
N ILE A 133 1.13 -3.47 1.43
CA ILE A 133 0.63 -3.32 0.06
C ILE A 133 1.59 -3.96 -0.94
N CYS A 134 2.89 -3.71 -0.80
CA CYS A 134 3.92 -4.31 -1.65
C CYS A 134 3.96 -5.83 -1.49
N ASP A 135 4.00 -6.31 -0.24
CA ASP A 135 4.09 -7.73 0.07
C ASP A 135 2.86 -8.51 -0.37
N SER A 136 1.68 -7.94 -0.25
CA SER A 136 0.45 -8.55 -0.76
C SER A 136 0.48 -8.77 -2.27
N GLN A 137 1.00 -7.79 -3.05
CA GLN A 137 1.07 -7.92 -4.51
C GLN A 137 2.18 -8.88 -4.94
N LYS A 138 3.33 -8.80 -4.29
CA LYS A 138 4.45 -9.70 -4.51
C LYS A 138 4.10 -11.14 -4.14
N GLY A 139 3.51 -11.36 -2.95
CA GLY A 139 3.08 -12.68 -2.48
C GLY A 139 2.06 -13.32 -3.41
N ALA A 140 1.09 -12.56 -3.93
CA ALA A 140 0.14 -13.07 -4.91
C ALA A 140 0.81 -13.60 -6.19
N LEU A 141 1.90 -12.93 -6.65
CA LEU A 141 2.71 -13.42 -7.77
C LEU A 141 3.51 -14.66 -7.42
N GLU A 142 4.13 -14.67 -6.25
CA GLU A 142 4.89 -15.82 -5.76
C GLU A 142 4.01 -17.05 -5.63
N ASP A 143 2.80 -16.93 -5.08
CA ASP A 143 1.82 -18.00 -4.97
C ASP A 143 1.40 -18.52 -6.35
N GLU A 144 1.17 -17.61 -7.30
CA GLU A 144 0.82 -17.98 -8.68
C GLU A 144 1.96 -18.74 -9.38
N ILE A 145 3.21 -18.35 -9.14
CA ILE A 145 4.40 -19.04 -9.64
C ILE A 145 4.54 -20.38 -8.95
N HIS A 146 4.45 -20.45 -7.63
CA HIS A 146 4.56 -21.69 -6.85
C HIS A 146 3.59 -22.77 -7.33
N ASN A 147 2.34 -22.39 -7.60
CA ASN A 147 1.32 -23.29 -8.14
C ASN A 147 1.66 -23.82 -9.54
N SER A 148 2.49 -23.10 -10.30
CA SER A 148 2.85 -23.47 -11.68
C SER A 148 4.22 -24.15 -11.82
N LEU A 149 5.10 -24.03 -10.82
CA LEU A 149 6.48 -24.57 -10.88
C LEU A 149 6.54 -26.07 -11.12
N ASN A 150 5.68 -26.83 -10.45
CA ASN A 150 5.71 -28.28 -10.47
C ASN A 150 4.88 -28.91 -11.62
N VAL A 151 4.18 -28.09 -12.39
CA VAL A 151 3.31 -28.61 -13.49
C VAL A 151 4.11 -29.40 -14.54
N PRO A 152 5.32 -28.96 -15.01
CA PRO A 152 6.09 -29.77 -15.94
C PRO A 152 6.49 -31.13 -15.37
N LEU A 153 6.78 -31.21 -14.05
CA LEU A 153 7.08 -32.47 -13.38
C LEU A 153 5.88 -33.40 -13.35
N TYR A 154 4.69 -32.89 -13.01
CA TYR A 154 3.45 -33.70 -13.00
C TYR A 154 3.07 -34.16 -14.39
N LEU A 155 3.27 -33.34 -15.42
CA LEU A 155 3.08 -33.74 -16.81
C LEU A 155 4.09 -34.82 -17.21
N GLY A 156 5.33 -34.74 -16.74
CA GLY A 156 6.34 -35.80 -16.95
C GLY A 156 5.93 -37.12 -16.32
N LEU A 157 5.46 -37.07 -15.07
CA LEU A 157 4.96 -38.24 -14.37
C LEU A 157 3.72 -38.85 -15.08
N ALA A 158 2.76 -37.98 -15.48
CA ALA A 158 1.61 -38.46 -16.28
C ALA A 158 2.07 -39.07 -17.59
N GLY A 159 3.06 -38.49 -18.26
CA GLY A 159 3.68 -39.01 -19.48
C GLY A 159 4.29 -40.37 -19.29
N THR A 160 4.90 -40.68 -18.12
CA THR A 160 5.43 -42.02 -17.83
C THR A 160 4.31 -43.07 -17.76
N PHE A 161 3.21 -42.75 -17.08
CA PHE A 161 2.07 -43.67 -17.01
C PHE A 161 1.47 -43.94 -18.41
N VAL A 162 1.27 -42.88 -19.18
CA VAL A 162 0.73 -43.01 -20.54
C VAL A 162 1.71 -43.77 -21.45
N GLY A 163 3.01 -43.49 -21.35
CA GLY A 163 4.03 -44.21 -22.13
C GLY A 163 4.12 -45.72 -21.81
N ILE A 164 4.01 -46.08 -20.52
CA ILE A 164 3.96 -47.48 -20.11
C ILE A 164 2.67 -48.15 -20.62
N ILE A 165 1.51 -47.48 -20.46
CA ILE A 165 0.22 -48.02 -20.93
C ILE A 165 0.25 -48.21 -22.45
N THR A 166 0.72 -47.25 -23.22
CA THR A 166 0.80 -47.35 -24.68
C THR A 166 1.81 -48.41 -25.12
N GLY A 167 2.94 -48.53 -24.39
CA GLY A 167 3.90 -49.61 -24.62
C GLY A 167 3.29 -51.01 -24.37
N LEU A 168 2.48 -51.16 -23.31
CA LEU A 168 1.78 -52.39 -22.98
C LEU A 168 0.69 -52.75 -24.01
N ILE A 169 -0.04 -51.77 -24.53
CA ILE A 169 -1.08 -52.02 -25.58
C ILE A 169 -0.43 -52.56 -26.86
N GLY A 170 0.80 -52.14 -27.15
CA GLY A 170 1.55 -52.66 -28.32
C GLY A 170 2.12 -54.07 -28.16
N VAL A 171 2.00 -54.63 -26.95
CA VAL A 171 2.51 -56.01 -26.68
C VAL A 171 1.47 -57.04 -27.08
N ASP A 172 1.82 -57.88 -28.05
CA ASP A 172 1.03 -59.08 -28.37
C ASP A 172 1.39 -60.24 -27.41
N PHE A 173 0.51 -60.46 -26.42
CA PHE A 173 0.70 -61.50 -25.40
C PHE A 173 0.83 -62.89 -25.99
N ASN A 174 0.24 -63.14 -27.16
CA ASN A 174 0.37 -64.43 -27.83
C ASN A 174 1.79 -64.70 -28.39
N GLN A 175 2.54 -63.63 -28.70
CA GLN A 175 3.94 -63.70 -29.12
C GLN A 175 4.90 -63.90 -27.94
N ILE A 176 4.55 -63.48 -26.74
CA ILE A 176 5.38 -63.66 -25.55
C ILE A 176 5.27 -65.04 -24.96
N PHE A 177 4.08 -65.64 -25.02
CA PHE A 177 3.82 -66.94 -24.45
C PHE A 177 3.78 -68.10 -25.50
N GLY A 178 3.93 -67.77 -26.81
CA GLY A 178 4.02 -68.71 -27.89
C GLY A 178 5.47 -69.20 -28.18
N GLU A 179 5.63 -70.37 -28.80
CA GLU A 179 6.92 -70.98 -29.11
C GLU A 179 7.76 -70.22 -30.20
N THR A 180 7.41 -69.01 -30.55
CA THR A 180 8.15 -68.22 -31.56
C THR A 180 9.11 -67.27 -30.89
N ASP A 181 10.41 -67.38 -31.22
CA ASP A 181 11.53 -66.49 -30.73
C ASP A 181 11.42 -65.00 -31.10
N ASN A 182 10.24 -64.49 -31.32
CA ASN A 182 10.03 -63.12 -31.71
C ASN A 182 9.87 -62.17 -30.48
N LEU A 183 10.98 -61.52 -30.06
CA LEU A 183 11.05 -60.50 -29.02
C LEU A 183 10.46 -59.17 -29.44
N SER A 184 9.73 -59.02 -30.54
CA SER A 184 9.22 -57.78 -31.08
C SER A 184 8.28 -57.02 -30.09
N GLY A 185 7.39 -57.78 -29.41
CA GLY A 185 6.51 -57.20 -28.36
C GLY A 185 7.25 -56.61 -27.19
N LEU A 186 8.37 -57.20 -26.78
CA LEU A 186 9.22 -56.67 -25.72
C LEU A 186 9.94 -55.40 -26.15
N GLN A 187 10.32 -55.29 -27.43
CA GLN A 187 10.90 -54.06 -27.98
C GLN A 187 9.94 -52.87 -27.92
N HIS A 188 8.65 -53.07 -28.25
CA HIS A 188 7.64 -52.02 -28.17
C HIS A 188 7.44 -51.51 -26.74
N LEU A 189 7.38 -52.41 -25.77
CA LEU A 189 7.33 -52.04 -24.35
C LEU A 189 8.57 -51.26 -23.94
N LEU A 190 9.76 -51.70 -24.37
CA LEU A 190 11.02 -51.02 -24.04
C LEU A 190 11.07 -49.60 -24.62
N TYR A 191 10.65 -49.40 -25.88
CA TYR A 191 10.57 -48.07 -26.48
C TYR A 191 9.57 -47.18 -25.78
N GLY A 192 8.40 -47.71 -25.37
CA GLY A 192 7.42 -46.97 -24.56
C GLY A 192 7.99 -46.49 -23.22
N ILE A 193 8.73 -47.36 -22.53
CA ILE A 193 9.40 -47.03 -21.26
C ILE A 193 10.50 -45.97 -21.47
N ILE A 194 11.36 -46.13 -22.48
CA ILE A 194 12.44 -45.17 -22.79
C ILE A 194 11.84 -43.79 -23.10
N ALA A 195 10.81 -43.71 -23.95
CA ALA A 195 10.15 -42.47 -24.30
C ALA A 195 9.49 -41.81 -23.08
N ALA A 196 8.86 -42.61 -22.21
CA ALA A 196 8.30 -42.14 -20.95
C ALA A 196 9.36 -41.57 -19.99
N MET A 197 10.51 -42.28 -19.85
CA MET A 197 11.64 -41.82 -19.03
C MET A 197 12.21 -40.49 -19.56
N CYS A 198 12.34 -40.32 -20.87
CA CYS A 198 12.80 -39.09 -21.49
C CYS A 198 11.82 -37.91 -21.18
N ALA A 199 10.52 -38.14 -21.30
CA ALA A 199 9.52 -37.15 -20.96
C ALA A 199 9.59 -36.75 -19.47
N SER A 200 9.77 -37.73 -18.57
CA SER A 200 9.91 -37.48 -17.14
C SER A 200 11.17 -36.69 -16.82
N LEU A 201 12.30 -37.05 -17.43
CA LEU A 201 13.58 -36.33 -17.23
C LEU A 201 13.50 -34.89 -17.71
N LEU A 202 12.84 -34.61 -18.83
CA LEU A 202 12.60 -33.26 -19.32
C LEU A 202 11.71 -32.49 -18.36
N GLY A 203 10.64 -33.06 -17.84
CA GLY A 203 9.76 -32.42 -16.86
C GLY A 203 10.49 -32.06 -15.57
N LEU A 204 11.33 -32.96 -15.07
CA LEU A 204 12.21 -32.73 -13.94
C LEU A 204 13.20 -31.57 -14.22
N GLY A 205 13.87 -31.65 -15.39
CA GLY A 205 14.83 -30.60 -15.79
C GLY A 205 14.20 -29.22 -15.88
N PHE A 206 13.03 -29.09 -16.47
CA PHE A 206 12.28 -27.84 -16.55
C PHE A 206 11.86 -27.33 -15.18
N THR A 207 11.40 -28.21 -14.30
CA THR A 207 11.02 -27.85 -12.93
C THR A 207 12.22 -27.37 -12.13
N VAL A 208 13.34 -28.09 -12.17
CA VAL A 208 14.58 -27.72 -11.47
C VAL A 208 15.10 -26.38 -11.98
N TYR A 209 15.15 -26.19 -13.31
CA TYR A 209 15.63 -24.93 -13.88
C TYR A 209 14.77 -23.74 -13.44
N ASN A 210 13.44 -23.85 -13.55
CA ASN A 210 12.54 -22.76 -13.14
C ASN A 210 12.60 -22.52 -11.63
N SER A 211 12.65 -23.56 -10.80
CA SER A 211 12.62 -23.44 -9.34
C SER A 211 13.97 -23.00 -8.76
N ALA A 212 15.05 -23.71 -9.11
CA ALA A 212 16.34 -23.51 -8.48
C ALA A 212 17.15 -22.31 -9.04
N ILE A 213 16.93 -21.98 -10.31
CA ILE A 213 17.70 -20.94 -10.99
C ILE A 213 16.82 -19.70 -11.21
N SER A 214 15.78 -19.81 -12.03
CA SER A 214 15.01 -18.64 -12.47
C SER A 214 14.21 -18.01 -11.33
N TYR A 215 13.46 -18.80 -10.57
CA TYR A 215 12.62 -18.28 -9.49
C TYR A 215 13.44 -17.68 -8.36
N LYS A 216 14.53 -18.36 -7.96
CA LYS A 216 15.39 -17.86 -6.88
C LYS A 216 16.05 -16.55 -7.23
N SER A 217 16.50 -16.38 -8.47
CA SER A 217 17.02 -15.11 -8.98
C SER A 217 15.96 -14.02 -9.00
N ALA A 218 14.76 -14.34 -9.50
CA ALA A 218 13.65 -13.39 -9.58
C ALA A 218 13.18 -12.90 -8.20
N VAL A 219 13.11 -13.78 -7.20
CA VAL A 219 12.79 -13.41 -5.82
C VAL A 219 13.86 -12.47 -5.25
N ALA A 220 15.15 -12.76 -5.47
CA ALA A 220 16.24 -11.91 -5.00
C ALA A 220 16.12 -10.49 -5.60
N LYS A 221 15.98 -10.38 -6.92
CA LYS A 221 15.83 -9.08 -7.61
C LYS A 221 14.55 -8.34 -7.20
N SER A 222 13.44 -9.07 -7.05
CA SER A 222 12.18 -8.47 -6.59
C SER A 222 12.27 -7.95 -5.16
N ASN A 223 13.05 -8.61 -4.27
CA ASN A 223 13.33 -8.11 -2.92
C ASN A 223 14.18 -6.85 -2.96
N GLU A 224 15.24 -6.83 -3.77
CA GLU A 224 16.08 -5.66 -3.97
C GLU A 224 15.27 -4.46 -4.48
N GLY A 225 14.47 -4.66 -5.52
CA GLY A 225 13.61 -3.61 -6.05
C GLY A 225 12.51 -3.16 -5.06
N LYS A 226 11.96 -4.08 -4.23
CA LYS A 226 11.08 -3.69 -3.12
C LYS A 226 11.79 -2.77 -2.13
N GLU A 227 13.03 -3.08 -1.75
CA GLU A 227 13.82 -2.24 -0.85
C GLU A 227 14.07 -0.85 -1.48
N GLU A 228 14.38 -0.78 -2.77
CA GLU A 228 14.51 0.51 -3.48
C GLU A 228 13.23 1.32 -3.45
N TYR A 229 12.08 0.68 -3.69
CA TYR A 229 10.77 1.32 -3.59
C TYR A 229 10.50 1.81 -2.16
N MET A 230 10.77 1.02 -1.14
CA MET A 230 10.61 1.42 0.26
C MET A 230 11.56 2.57 0.64
N ASN A 231 12.78 2.56 0.11
CA ASN A 231 13.73 3.66 0.28
C ASN A 231 13.26 4.95 -0.40
N PHE A 232 12.68 4.86 -1.60
CA PHE A 232 12.02 5.98 -2.26
C PHE A 232 10.90 6.55 -1.39
N LEU A 233 10.02 5.71 -0.84
CA LEU A 233 8.95 6.16 0.05
C LEU A 233 9.49 6.86 1.30
N ARG A 234 10.52 6.28 1.93
CA ARG A 234 11.15 6.85 3.14
C ARG A 234 11.82 8.19 2.87
N ARG A 235 12.52 8.31 1.74
CA ARG A 235 13.33 9.49 1.43
C ARG A 235 12.50 10.63 0.86
N GLU A 236 11.59 10.33 -0.05
CA GLU A 236 10.86 11.35 -0.81
C GLU A 236 9.46 11.61 -0.22
N LEU A 237 8.69 10.56 0.09
CA LEU A 237 7.30 10.70 0.50
C LEU A 237 7.14 11.06 1.99
N MET A 238 7.85 10.38 2.88
CA MET A 238 7.68 10.58 4.33
C MET A 238 7.97 12.02 4.80
N PRO A 239 9.03 12.70 4.33
CA PRO A 239 9.28 14.08 4.71
C PRO A 239 8.16 15.03 4.27
N LEU A 240 7.58 14.82 3.09
CA LEU A 240 6.47 15.65 2.59
C LEU A 240 5.21 15.46 3.42
N LEU A 241 4.87 14.22 3.79
CA LEU A 241 3.71 13.93 4.63
C LEU A 241 3.88 14.51 6.04
N SER A 242 5.07 14.43 6.62
CA SER A 242 5.34 15.04 7.93
C SER A 242 5.27 16.56 7.89
N ASN A 243 5.75 17.19 6.81
CA ASN A 243 5.65 18.64 6.61
C ASN A 243 4.20 19.09 6.39
N SER A 244 3.40 18.31 5.65
CA SER A 244 1.97 18.59 5.45
C SER A 244 1.20 18.53 6.77
N MET A 245 1.48 17.56 7.64
CA MET A 245 0.89 17.48 8.97
C MET A 245 1.30 18.64 9.86
N ALA A 246 2.58 19.05 9.83
CA ALA A 246 3.06 20.22 10.55
C ALA A 246 2.40 21.52 10.07
N SER A 247 2.21 21.67 8.77
CA SER A 247 1.48 22.80 8.17
C SER A 247 0.02 22.82 8.62
N SER A 248 -0.67 21.69 8.60
CA SER A 248 -2.06 21.55 9.04
C SER A 248 -2.22 21.91 10.52
N LEU A 249 -1.29 21.48 11.38
CA LEU A 249 -1.28 21.84 12.79
C LEU A 249 -1.03 23.34 13.01
N ASN A 250 -0.15 23.96 12.23
CA ASN A 250 0.07 25.41 12.29
C ASN A 250 -1.15 26.19 11.82
N SER A 251 -1.84 25.73 10.78
CA SER A 251 -3.09 26.29 10.30
C SER A 251 -4.18 26.21 11.36
N LEU A 252 -4.35 25.04 11.99
CA LEU A 252 -5.28 24.84 13.11
C LEU A 252 -4.97 25.78 14.28
N LYS A 253 -3.69 25.95 14.63
CA LYS A 253 -3.25 26.90 15.65
C LYS A 253 -3.62 28.34 15.28
N GLY A 254 -3.46 28.72 14.00
CA GLY A 254 -3.86 30.04 13.50
C GLY A 254 -5.37 30.27 13.60
N VAL A 255 -6.18 29.30 13.13
CA VAL A 255 -7.65 29.37 13.23
C VAL A 255 -8.11 29.45 14.68
N LEU A 256 -7.51 28.65 15.57
CA LEU A 256 -7.81 28.67 16.98
C LEU A 256 -7.45 30.03 17.62
N GLY A 257 -6.31 30.60 17.25
CA GLY A 257 -5.89 31.96 17.68
C GLY A 257 -6.91 33.04 17.26
N HIS A 258 -7.34 33.01 15.98
CA HIS A 258 -8.37 33.95 15.49
C HIS A 258 -9.73 33.74 16.14
N PHE A 259 -10.11 32.48 16.43
CA PHE A 259 -11.34 32.22 17.18
C PHE A 259 -11.27 32.80 18.59
N VAL A 260 -10.15 32.62 19.31
CA VAL A 260 -9.95 33.18 20.65
C VAL A 260 -10.06 34.71 20.66
N ASP A 261 -9.38 35.36 19.71
CA ASP A 261 -9.40 36.81 19.60
C ASP A 261 -10.81 37.35 19.31
N LYS A 262 -11.53 36.73 18.35
CA LYS A 262 -12.92 37.15 18.06
C LYS A 262 -13.85 36.88 19.22
N PHE A 263 -13.71 35.73 19.87
CA PHE A 263 -14.53 35.37 21.02
C PHE A 263 -14.24 36.32 22.20
N GLY A 264 -12.95 36.63 22.44
CA GLY A 264 -12.54 37.62 23.45
C GLY A 264 -13.17 39.00 23.24
N ARG A 265 -13.07 39.54 22.02
CA ARG A 265 -13.69 40.83 21.68
C ARG A 265 -15.20 40.86 21.85
N ASN A 266 -15.88 39.75 21.47
CA ASN A 266 -17.31 39.63 21.65
C ASN A 266 -17.69 39.67 23.14
N LEU A 267 -16.91 39.03 23.99
CA LEU A 267 -17.19 38.96 25.41
C LEU A 267 -16.85 40.29 26.15
N ASP A 268 -15.81 40.98 25.69
CA ASP A 268 -15.54 42.36 26.18
C ASP A 268 -16.70 43.31 25.81
N ALA A 269 -17.27 43.18 24.62
CA ALA A 269 -18.45 43.91 24.22
C ALA A 269 -19.68 43.56 25.08
N TYR A 270 -19.87 42.30 25.44
CA TYR A 270 -20.93 41.84 26.35
C TYR A 270 -20.69 42.37 27.78
N ALA A 271 -19.44 42.32 28.26
CA ALA A 271 -19.08 42.86 29.58
C ALA A 271 -19.37 44.38 29.68
N ASN A 272 -18.94 45.16 28.66
CA ASN A 272 -19.23 46.58 28.59
C ASN A 272 -20.74 46.87 28.50
N SER A 273 -21.50 46.05 27.77
CA SER A 273 -22.96 46.15 27.70
C SER A 273 -23.60 45.86 29.05
N ALA A 274 -23.10 44.88 29.81
CA ALA A 274 -23.57 44.55 31.14
C ALA A 274 -23.30 45.69 32.15
N GLU A 275 -22.12 46.33 32.06
CA GLU A 275 -21.76 47.49 32.89
C GLU A 275 -22.67 48.67 32.59
N LEU A 276 -22.91 49.00 31.31
CA LEU A 276 -23.85 50.04 30.90
C LEU A 276 -25.28 49.76 31.37
N LEU A 277 -25.69 48.47 31.35
CA LEU A 277 -27.00 48.06 31.83
C LEU A 277 -27.10 48.24 33.35
N ASN A 278 -26.08 47.88 34.09
CA ASN A 278 -26.02 48.10 35.54
C ASN A 278 -26.08 49.59 35.91
N ASP A 279 -25.32 50.43 35.21
CA ASP A 279 -25.35 51.90 35.38
C ASP A 279 -26.74 52.49 35.09
N ASN A 280 -27.38 52.03 34.01
CA ASN A 280 -28.74 52.43 33.68
C ASN A 280 -29.77 51.98 34.73
N LEU A 281 -29.61 50.78 35.27
CA LEU A 281 -30.46 50.25 36.33
C LEU A 281 -30.33 51.05 37.63
N GLU A 282 -29.11 51.44 37.98
CA GLU A 282 -28.84 52.26 39.15
C GLU A 282 -29.49 53.65 39.00
N LYS A 283 -29.32 54.29 37.83
CA LYS A 283 -29.97 55.60 37.54
C LYS A 283 -31.48 55.47 37.55
N GLN A 284 -32.07 54.39 37.03
CA GLN A 284 -33.52 54.17 37.06
C GLN A 284 -34.01 53.85 38.45
N HIS A 285 -33.24 53.14 39.28
CA HIS A 285 -33.57 52.95 40.69
C HIS A 285 -33.63 54.28 41.46
N LEU A 286 -32.70 55.20 41.18
CA LEU A 286 -32.73 56.58 41.77
C LEU A 286 -34.01 57.32 41.35
N VAL A 287 -34.38 57.25 40.07
CA VAL A 287 -35.63 57.84 39.53
C VAL A 287 -36.85 57.25 40.19
N LEU A 288 -36.89 55.91 40.37
CA LEU A 288 -37.99 55.24 41.04
C LEU A 288 -38.11 55.59 42.52
N ALA A 289 -36.97 55.77 43.20
CA ALA A 289 -36.92 56.22 44.58
C ALA A 289 -37.54 57.64 44.70
N GLU A 290 -37.28 58.50 43.73
CA GLU A 290 -37.90 59.82 43.64
C GLU A 290 -39.40 59.82 43.34
N ILE A 291 -39.84 58.90 42.40
CA ILE A 291 -41.23 58.71 42.08
C ILE A 291 -42.02 58.10 43.29
N ASN A 292 -41.38 57.23 44.07
CA ASN A 292 -42.01 56.62 45.26
C ASN A 292 -42.28 57.65 46.33
N LYS A 293 -41.47 58.74 46.43
CA LYS A 293 -41.76 59.89 47.24
C LYS A 293 -43.03 60.64 46.82
N LEU A 294 -43.44 60.51 45.54
CA LEU A 294 -44.60 61.18 44.95
C LEU A 294 -45.89 60.33 44.99
N SER A 295 -46.04 59.32 45.81
CA SER A 295 -47.27 58.50 46.06
C SER A 295 -47.75 57.63 44.87
N LEU A 296 -46.89 57.19 43.96
CA LEU A 296 -47.24 56.28 42.86
C LEU A 296 -46.84 54.80 43.16
N THR A 297 -47.22 54.33 44.34
CA THR A 297 -46.70 53.10 44.98
C THR A 297 -46.91 51.78 44.22
N GLN A 298 -47.94 51.64 43.45
CA GLN A 298 -48.23 50.34 42.77
C GLN A 298 -47.48 50.14 41.44
N THR A 299 -47.30 51.21 40.69
CA THR A 299 -46.58 51.14 39.39
C THR A 299 -45.08 51.09 39.62
N ALA A 300 -44.58 51.84 40.64
CA ALA A 300 -43.17 51.82 41.04
C ALA A 300 -42.68 50.46 41.52
N ASN A 301 -43.50 49.70 42.27
CA ASN A 301 -43.13 48.35 42.75
C ASN A 301 -43.06 47.30 41.59
N LYS A 302 -43.89 47.41 40.57
CA LYS A 302 -43.77 46.54 39.39
C LYS A 302 -42.50 46.83 38.56
N ILE A 303 -42.19 48.11 38.40
CA ILE A 303 -40.97 48.55 37.70
C ILE A 303 -39.72 48.12 38.48
N ALA A 304 -39.71 48.29 39.82
CA ALA A 304 -38.61 47.83 40.66
C ALA A 304 -38.34 46.34 40.60
N ALA A 305 -39.39 45.51 40.54
CA ALA A 305 -39.27 44.07 40.35
C ALA A 305 -38.63 43.67 38.99
N THR A 306 -39.02 44.40 37.93
CA THR A 306 -38.43 44.21 36.59
C THR A 306 -36.94 44.60 36.58
N PHE A 307 -36.55 45.65 37.31
CA PHE A 307 -35.15 46.08 37.43
C PHE A 307 -34.29 45.10 38.25
N MET A 308 -34.87 44.48 39.31
CA MET A 308 -34.17 43.43 40.02
C MET A 308 -33.88 42.22 39.10
N GLN A 309 -34.87 41.79 38.28
CA GLN A 309 -34.66 40.77 37.28
C GLN A 309 -33.55 41.09 36.26
N LEU A 310 -33.49 42.34 35.80
CA LEU A 310 -32.46 42.79 34.88
C LEU A 310 -31.05 42.86 35.57
N LYS A 311 -31.00 43.21 36.87
CA LYS A 311 -29.76 43.16 37.65
C LYS A 311 -29.25 41.72 37.79
N ASP A 312 -30.13 40.77 38.13
CA ASP A 312 -29.78 39.33 38.22
C ASP A 312 -29.27 38.80 36.87
N SER A 313 -29.82 39.29 35.73
CA SER A 313 -29.33 38.97 34.40
C SER A 313 -27.94 39.58 34.14
N ALA A 314 -27.64 40.79 34.60
CA ALA A 314 -26.31 41.40 34.50
C ALA A 314 -25.28 40.68 35.35
N ASP A 315 -25.67 40.22 36.57
CA ASP A 315 -24.78 39.37 37.39
C ASP A 315 -24.47 38.04 36.76
N SER A 316 -25.45 37.45 36.04
CA SER A 316 -25.26 36.23 35.23
C SER A 316 -24.24 36.43 34.11
N LEU A 317 -24.17 37.63 33.49
CA LEU A 317 -23.16 37.97 32.50
C LEU A 317 -21.73 38.04 33.10
N ASN A 318 -21.58 38.44 34.34
CA ASN A 318 -20.28 38.40 35.04
C ASN A 318 -19.82 36.98 35.30
N VAL A 319 -20.73 36.05 35.60
CA VAL A 319 -20.44 34.61 35.69
C VAL A 319 -19.97 34.09 34.33
N PHE A 320 -20.60 34.52 33.26
CA PHE A 320 -20.20 34.14 31.89
C PHE A 320 -18.78 34.65 31.55
N LYS A 321 -18.39 35.83 32.03
CA LYS A 321 -17.01 36.35 31.89
C LYS A 321 -15.99 35.42 32.58
N SER A 322 -16.31 34.89 33.74
CA SER A 322 -15.41 33.92 34.42
C SER A 322 -15.23 32.59 33.64
N TYR A 323 -16.27 32.13 32.97
CA TYR A 323 -16.17 31.00 32.07
C TYR A 323 -15.27 31.29 30.85
N GLN A 324 -15.29 32.49 30.34
CA GLN A 324 -14.37 32.94 29.29
C GLN A 324 -12.91 32.84 29.73
N GLU A 325 -12.59 33.33 30.93
CA GLU A 325 -11.21 33.23 31.44
C GLU A 325 -10.74 31.81 31.56
N GLN A 326 -11.62 30.91 32.01
CA GLN A 326 -11.35 29.45 32.00
C GLN A 326 -11.18 28.88 30.60
N LEU A 327 -11.98 29.28 29.63
CA LEU A 327 -11.88 28.89 28.24
C LEU A 327 -10.55 29.36 27.63
N ASN A 328 -10.17 30.61 27.87
CA ASN A 328 -8.87 31.17 27.44
C ASN A 328 -7.70 30.38 28.03
N SER A 329 -7.78 30.00 29.31
CA SER A 329 -6.78 29.14 29.93
C SER A 329 -6.72 27.76 29.26
N THR A 330 -7.87 27.15 28.96
CA THR A 330 -7.96 25.86 28.25
C THR A 330 -7.34 25.94 26.86
N ILE A 331 -7.62 27.03 26.12
CA ILE A 331 -7.06 27.25 24.78
C ILE A 331 -5.54 27.45 24.86
N ALA A 332 -5.02 28.17 25.87
CA ALA A 332 -3.59 28.27 26.09
C ALA A 332 -2.93 26.88 26.32
N ASN A 333 -3.59 26.03 27.08
CA ASN A 333 -3.14 24.66 27.31
C ASN A 333 -3.16 23.81 25.99
N VAL A 334 -4.22 23.93 25.18
CA VAL A 334 -4.31 23.28 23.87
C VAL A 334 -3.20 23.78 22.94
N SER A 335 -2.92 25.07 22.93
CA SER A 335 -1.79 25.65 22.18
C SER A 335 -0.44 25.07 22.67
N GLY A 336 -0.30 24.84 23.97
CA GLY A 336 0.87 24.15 24.55
C GLY A 336 1.02 22.70 24.02
N ILE A 337 -0.09 21.97 23.97
CA ILE A 337 -0.13 20.61 23.42
C ILE A 337 0.24 20.58 21.93
N VAL A 338 -0.29 21.53 21.15
CA VAL A 338 0.06 21.66 19.72
C VAL A 338 1.56 21.91 19.54
N ASN A 339 2.17 22.78 20.35
CA ASN A 339 3.62 23.01 20.30
C ASN A 339 4.43 21.78 20.70
N GLN A 340 3.98 21.00 21.69
CA GLN A 340 4.61 19.74 22.07
C GLN A 340 4.51 18.70 20.95
N THR A 341 3.34 18.63 20.30
CA THR A 341 3.12 17.73 19.15
C THR A 341 4.04 18.11 18.00
N GLN A 342 4.21 19.41 17.72
CA GLN A 342 5.19 19.87 16.72
C GLN A 342 6.61 19.40 17.06
N THR A 343 7.01 19.51 18.31
CA THR A 343 8.33 19.04 18.77
C THR A 343 8.49 17.53 18.58
N ILE A 344 7.43 16.77 18.78
CA ILE A 344 7.44 15.32 18.55
C ILE A 344 7.61 15.03 17.05
N ILE A 345 6.90 15.75 16.19
CA ILE A 345 7.02 15.62 14.74
C ILE A 345 8.44 15.92 14.28
N ASP A 346 9.06 16.98 14.78
CA ASP A 346 10.45 17.33 14.44
C ASP A 346 11.42 16.22 14.87
N LYS A 347 11.21 15.64 16.06
CA LYS A 347 12.01 14.47 16.50
C LYS A 347 11.79 13.22 15.65
N PHE A 348 10.56 12.98 15.19
CA PHE A 348 10.28 11.89 14.23
C PHE A 348 10.96 12.11 12.89
N LYS A 349 11.02 13.36 12.42
CA LYS A 349 11.74 13.70 11.20
C LYS A 349 13.25 13.43 11.35
N ASP A 350 13.84 13.82 12.48
CA ASP A 350 15.25 13.56 12.80
C ASP A 350 15.52 12.06 12.90
N PHE A 351 14.61 11.31 13.54
CA PHE A 351 14.68 9.87 13.65
C PHE A 351 14.58 9.18 12.27
N SER A 352 13.65 9.63 11.42
CA SER A 352 13.51 9.13 10.04
C SER A 352 14.79 9.37 9.22
N THR A 353 15.40 10.56 9.37
CA THR A 353 16.68 10.88 8.73
C THR A 353 17.80 9.97 9.27
N GLY A 354 17.83 9.74 10.57
CA GLY A 354 18.78 8.81 11.21
C GLY A 354 18.61 7.37 10.72
N LEU A 355 17.38 6.89 10.58
CA LEU A 355 17.07 5.58 10.01
C LEU A 355 17.55 5.45 8.56
N SER A 356 17.37 6.48 7.74
CA SER A 356 17.86 6.51 6.37
C SER A 356 19.38 6.33 6.30
N VAL A 357 20.11 6.97 7.23
CA VAL A 357 21.58 6.80 7.35
C VAL A 357 21.94 5.37 7.78
N VAL A 358 21.21 4.80 8.72
CA VAL A 358 21.42 3.41 9.18
C VAL A 358 21.18 2.42 8.04
N VAL A 359 20.08 2.56 7.28
CA VAL A 359 19.76 1.73 6.10
C VAL A 359 20.86 1.87 5.04
N SER A 360 21.31 3.10 4.76
CA SER A 360 22.44 3.33 3.83
C SER A 360 23.71 2.63 4.28
N ASN A 361 24.02 2.67 5.58
CA ASN A 361 25.19 1.98 6.15
C ASN A 361 25.02 0.46 6.11
N GLN A 362 23.81 -0.06 6.33
CA GLN A 362 23.52 -1.49 6.25
C GLN A 362 23.67 -2.01 4.82
N ASN A 363 23.21 -1.24 3.82
CA ASN A 363 23.40 -1.57 2.41
C ASN A 363 24.90 -1.62 2.04
N LYS A 364 25.69 -0.62 2.53
CA LYS A 364 27.16 -0.67 2.38
C LYS A 364 27.80 -1.88 3.05
N THR A 365 27.31 -2.26 4.23
CA THR A 365 27.82 -3.44 4.95
C THR A 365 27.49 -4.72 4.18
N THR A 366 26.29 -4.81 3.61
CA THR A 366 25.85 -5.94 2.78
C THR A 366 26.69 -6.03 1.50
N GLU A 367 26.99 -4.89 0.86
CA GLU A 367 27.87 -4.83 -0.31
C GLU A 367 29.28 -5.29 0.03
N LEU A 368 29.85 -4.80 1.14
CA LEU A 368 31.15 -5.25 1.64
C LEU A 368 31.17 -6.75 1.99
N GLN A 369 30.07 -7.28 2.54
CA GLN A 369 29.94 -8.72 2.79
C GLN A 369 29.91 -9.51 1.48
N ARG A 370 29.21 -9.01 0.46
CA ARG A 370 29.18 -9.62 -0.88
C ARG A 370 30.58 -9.60 -1.52
N GLU A 371 31.25 -8.45 -1.51
CA GLU A 371 32.61 -8.33 -2.03
C GLU A 371 33.60 -9.26 -1.27
N PHE A 372 33.45 -9.35 0.05
CA PHE A 372 34.29 -10.26 0.87
C PHE A 372 33.99 -11.73 0.53
N GLN A 373 32.76 -12.08 0.29
CA GLN A 373 32.32 -13.43 -0.08
C GLN A 373 32.81 -13.80 -1.50
N GLU A 374 32.76 -12.85 -2.44
CA GLU A 374 33.36 -12.99 -3.78
C GLU A 374 34.89 -13.12 -3.70
N ALA A 375 35.54 -12.33 -2.86
CA ALA A 375 36.98 -12.43 -2.65
C ALA A 375 37.38 -13.78 -2.03
N ILE A 376 36.63 -14.30 -1.07
CA ILE A 376 36.84 -15.64 -0.50
C ILE A 376 36.67 -16.73 -1.57
N THR A 377 35.57 -16.66 -2.36
CA THR A 377 35.31 -17.66 -3.41
C THR A 377 36.36 -17.62 -4.52
N THR A 378 36.92 -16.43 -4.79
CA THR A 378 37.96 -16.25 -5.82
C THR A 378 39.34 -16.70 -5.34
N HIS A 379 39.66 -16.44 -4.06
CA HIS A 379 41.02 -16.76 -3.53
C HIS A 379 41.07 -18.10 -2.80
N PHE A 380 39.95 -18.66 -2.39
CA PHE A 380 39.82 -19.98 -1.79
C PHE A 380 38.72 -20.79 -2.48
N PRO A 381 38.95 -21.23 -3.74
CA PRO A 381 38.03 -22.15 -4.37
C PRO A 381 37.96 -23.42 -3.51
N THR A 382 36.78 -23.69 -2.94
CA THR A 382 36.54 -24.92 -2.20
C THR A 382 36.88 -26.09 -3.09
N GLY A 383 37.92 -26.77 -2.71
CA GLY A 383 38.49 -27.91 -3.43
C GLY A 383 37.46 -29.03 -3.63
N ALA A 384 36.93 -29.08 -4.83
CA ALA A 384 36.19 -30.21 -5.39
C ALA A 384 36.86 -30.69 -6.69
N GLU A 385 38.22 -30.49 -6.80
CA GLU A 385 39.03 -31.17 -7.81
C GLU A 385 40.32 -31.67 -7.18
N ALA A 386 40.20 -32.69 -6.33
CA ALA A 386 41.31 -33.57 -5.99
C ALA A 386 40.74 -34.90 -5.46
N ARG A 387 40.17 -35.72 -6.36
CA ARG A 387 40.32 -37.17 -6.38
C ARG A 387 39.64 -37.76 -7.63
#